data_3edc33143c648b71efa6e2d6ce4d352d
#
_entry.id   3edc33143c648b71efa6e2d6ce4d352d
#
_cell.length_a   1.000
_cell.length_b   1.000
_cell.length_c   1.000
_cell.angle_alpha   90.00
_cell.angle_beta   90.00
_cell.angle_gamma   90.00
#
_symmetry.space_group_name_H-M   'P 1'
#
loop_
_entity.id
_entity.type
_entity.pdbx_description
1 polymer ?
#
loop_
_entity_poly.entity_id
_entity_poly.type
_entity_poly.pdbx_seq_one_letter_code
_entity_poly.pdbx_strand_id
1 'polypeptide(L)'
;PYAGPVVFLLLGGFLLALGIERWDLHRRIALTVVSLVGVRADRLLLGFMIATAFLSMWISNSATAMLMVPIGIAVIVSVGAVDEHDRKSTERDEEDDLLVGVRGEPVERPATGFGLALMLGIAYSASIGGVATLIGSPPNAVFAGVAESRLDVQISFLDWLVFAGPLSIVFLFVAWLLLVKLLRPEIPIEQGAEDVIRTQREELGGISRGERRMLAVFTLVAAGWLLRPFVLQPLFPAITDTVVAIVGGVLLFVVPVDYEAREFLLDWSDATRLPWGVLLLLGAGFSLANAFRESGLDTVIAESFAGVAGAPLVVLVLVIAIVVVFLTEVTSNTATATVFMPIMISLGITLGESPLMLMATAALAASMAFMLPVATPPNAVVFGSGYVTIPQMSRIGLWLNLLGIIATIVLTYLWLPIAFATAG
;
A
#
# COMPACT_ATOMS: atom_id res chain seq x y z
N PRO A 1 -8.35 -24.26 3.88
CA PRO A 1 -7.63 -23.00 4.07
C PRO A 1 -7.33 -22.28 2.74
N TYR A 2 -6.79 -23.00 1.72
CA TYR A 2 -6.37 -22.40 0.44
C TYR A 2 -7.52 -22.03 -0.51
N ALA A 3 -8.74 -22.53 -0.27
CA ALA A 3 -9.94 -22.24 -1.05
C ALA A 3 -10.94 -21.36 -0.28
N GLY A 4 -10.46 -20.60 0.69
CA GLY A 4 -11.30 -19.67 1.45
C GLY A 4 -11.73 -18.45 0.60
N PRO A 5 -12.90 -17.84 0.90
CA PRO A 5 -13.41 -16.71 0.11
C PRO A 5 -12.41 -15.57 -0.05
N VAL A 6 -11.66 -15.23 1.00
CA VAL A 6 -10.67 -14.13 0.98
C VAL A 6 -9.47 -14.44 0.07
N VAL A 7 -9.08 -15.72 -0.09
CA VAL A 7 -8.03 -16.10 -1.06
C VAL A 7 -8.48 -15.80 -2.49
N PHE A 8 -9.72 -16.11 -2.82
CA PHE A 8 -10.30 -15.79 -4.13
C PHE A 8 -10.58 -14.31 -4.31
N LEU A 9 -10.93 -13.57 -3.25
CA LEU A 9 -11.04 -12.11 -3.29
C LEU A 9 -9.70 -11.48 -3.71
N LEU A 10 -8.60 -11.89 -3.06
CA LEU A 10 -7.26 -11.43 -3.43
C LEU A 10 -6.85 -11.87 -4.83
N LEU A 11 -7.16 -13.12 -5.22
CA LEU A 11 -6.87 -13.61 -6.56
C LEU A 11 -7.51 -12.72 -7.64
N GLY A 12 -8.81 -12.41 -7.49
CA GLY A 12 -9.52 -11.50 -8.40
C GLY A 12 -8.95 -10.08 -8.37
N GLY A 13 -8.61 -9.56 -7.19
CA GLY A 13 -7.95 -8.26 -7.03
C GLY A 13 -6.58 -8.19 -7.72
N PHE A 14 -5.77 -9.24 -7.61
CA PHE A 14 -4.47 -9.32 -8.28
C PHE A 14 -4.60 -9.45 -9.81
N LEU A 15 -5.61 -10.16 -10.31
CA LEU A 15 -5.90 -10.18 -11.74
C LEU A 15 -6.28 -8.78 -12.26
N LEU A 16 -7.11 -8.04 -11.52
CA LEU A 16 -7.43 -6.65 -11.86
C LEU A 16 -6.17 -5.77 -11.87
N ALA A 17 -5.30 -5.92 -10.87
CA ALA A 17 -4.03 -5.21 -10.80
C ALA A 17 -3.15 -5.48 -12.04
N LEU A 18 -3.01 -6.74 -12.44
CA LEU A 18 -2.26 -7.11 -13.66
C LEU A 18 -2.88 -6.50 -14.93
N GLY A 19 -4.21 -6.46 -15.02
CA GLY A 19 -4.90 -5.80 -16.13
C GLY A 19 -4.62 -4.29 -16.18
N ILE A 20 -4.63 -3.61 -15.03
CA ILE A 20 -4.28 -2.20 -14.91
C ILE A 20 -2.82 -1.97 -15.33
N GLU A 21 -1.90 -2.87 -14.93
CA GLU A 21 -0.49 -2.81 -15.29
C GLU A 21 -0.25 -3.06 -16.79
N ARG A 22 -0.85 -4.10 -17.35
CA ARG A 22 -0.67 -4.47 -18.77
C ARG A 22 -1.03 -3.35 -19.73
N TRP A 23 -2.06 -2.57 -19.41
CA TRP A 23 -2.58 -1.49 -20.27
C TRP A 23 -2.10 -0.10 -19.86
N ASP A 24 -1.07 0.04 -19.04
CA ASP A 24 -0.50 1.31 -18.56
C ASP A 24 -1.54 2.28 -17.96
N LEU A 25 -2.71 1.77 -17.56
CA LEU A 25 -3.77 2.60 -16.96
C LEU A 25 -3.28 3.26 -15.66
N HIS A 26 -2.48 2.55 -14.86
CA HIS A 26 -1.87 3.05 -13.64
C HIS A 26 -0.92 4.24 -13.91
N ARG A 27 -0.12 4.18 -14.99
CA ARG A 27 0.78 5.27 -15.41
C ARG A 27 -0.02 6.52 -15.79
N ARG A 28 -1.11 6.34 -16.55
CA ARG A 28 -1.99 7.44 -16.92
C ARG A 28 -2.66 8.09 -15.72
N ILE A 29 -3.17 7.30 -14.79
CA ILE A 29 -3.78 7.80 -13.54
C ILE A 29 -2.74 8.57 -12.74
N ALA A 30 -1.54 8.02 -12.53
CA ALA A 30 -0.46 8.67 -11.80
C ALA A 30 -0.11 10.03 -12.36
N LEU A 31 0.20 10.10 -13.66
CA LEU A 31 0.60 11.35 -14.33
C LEU A 31 -0.55 12.37 -14.34
N THR A 32 -1.80 11.91 -14.43
CA THR A 32 -2.96 12.81 -14.36
C THR A 32 -3.09 13.43 -12.97
N VAL A 33 -2.99 12.63 -11.91
CA VAL A 33 -3.09 13.13 -10.53
C VAL A 33 -1.94 14.09 -10.21
N VAL A 34 -0.70 13.73 -10.57
CA VAL A 34 0.48 14.59 -10.34
C VAL A 34 0.31 15.93 -11.08
N SER A 35 -0.15 15.93 -12.33
CA SER A 35 -0.34 17.16 -13.12
C SER A 35 -1.42 18.10 -12.56
N LEU A 36 -2.41 17.58 -11.83
CA LEU A 36 -3.51 18.38 -11.26
C LEU A 36 -3.11 19.13 -9.98
N VAL A 37 -2.15 18.60 -9.22
CA VAL A 37 -1.77 19.17 -7.91
C VAL A 37 -0.82 20.35 -8.06
N GLY A 38 -0.02 20.40 -9.13
CA GLY A 38 0.89 21.49 -9.45
C GLY A 38 2.36 21.18 -9.17
N VAL A 39 3.24 22.06 -9.64
CA VAL A 39 4.69 21.79 -9.77
C VAL A 39 5.56 22.39 -8.66
N ARG A 40 5.00 23.12 -7.69
CA ARG A 40 5.76 23.54 -6.50
C ARG A 40 6.22 22.31 -5.71
N ALA A 41 7.40 22.37 -5.11
CA ALA A 41 8.04 21.23 -4.43
C ALA A 41 7.11 20.51 -3.44
N ASP A 42 6.45 21.27 -2.57
CA ASP A 42 5.51 20.77 -1.58
C ASP A 42 4.25 20.12 -2.20
N ARG A 43 3.71 20.75 -3.26
CA ARG A 43 2.55 20.27 -4.00
C ARG A 43 2.90 19.08 -4.88
N LEU A 44 4.04 19.11 -5.55
CA LEU A 44 4.51 18.02 -6.38
C LEU A 44 4.73 16.74 -5.54
N LEU A 45 5.36 16.89 -4.37
CA LEU A 45 5.47 15.81 -3.39
C LEU A 45 4.09 15.27 -3.02
N LEU A 46 3.11 16.14 -2.70
CA LEU A 46 1.75 15.72 -2.37
C LEU A 46 1.08 15.01 -3.55
N GLY A 47 1.24 15.52 -4.77
CA GLY A 47 0.70 14.90 -5.99
C GLY A 47 1.22 13.47 -6.19
N PHE A 48 2.53 13.27 -6.03
CA PHE A 48 3.13 11.93 -6.07
C PHE A 48 2.60 11.04 -4.96
N MET A 49 2.49 11.56 -3.74
CA MET A 49 1.99 10.78 -2.60
C MET A 49 0.52 10.40 -2.78
N ILE A 50 -0.35 11.31 -3.26
CA ILE A 50 -1.76 11.01 -3.55
C ILE A 50 -1.88 9.96 -4.67
N ALA A 51 -1.13 10.15 -5.79
CA ALA A 51 -1.14 9.21 -6.89
C ALA A 51 -0.70 7.81 -6.45
N THR A 52 0.41 7.74 -5.69
CA THR A 52 0.95 6.49 -5.16
C THR A 52 -0.03 5.82 -4.20
N ALA A 53 -0.59 6.56 -3.24
CA ALA A 53 -1.55 6.01 -2.28
C ALA A 53 -2.82 5.50 -2.99
N PHE A 54 -3.37 6.27 -3.94
CA PHE A 54 -4.55 5.86 -4.69
C PHE A 54 -4.31 4.59 -5.50
N LEU A 55 -3.18 4.49 -6.20
CA LEU A 55 -2.84 3.28 -6.96
C LEU A 55 -2.64 2.09 -6.03
N SER A 56 -1.97 2.28 -4.90
CA SER A 56 -1.69 1.23 -3.93
C SER A 56 -2.93 0.67 -3.22
N MET A 57 -4.07 1.32 -3.33
CA MET A 57 -5.36 0.76 -2.90
C MET A 57 -5.81 -0.43 -3.78
N TRP A 58 -5.35 -0.48 -5.03
CA TRP A 58 -5.85 -1.40 -6.06
C TRP A 58 -4.80 -2.36 -6.61
N ILE A 59 -3.55 -1.94 -6.62
CA ILE A 59 -2.39 -2.74 -7.03
C ILE A 59 -1.43 -2.89 -5.86
N SER A 60 -0.52 -3.88 -5.92
CA SER A 60 0.40 -4.11 -4.82
C SER A 60 1.29 -2.89 -4.53
N ASN A 61 1.62 -2.67 -3.25
CA ASN A 61 2.52 -1.60 -2.83
C ASN A 61 3.85 -1.63 -3.59
N SER A 62 4.35 -2.83 -3.87
CA SER A 62 5.59 -3.05 -4.61
C SER A 62 5.50 -2.57 -6.05
N ALA A 63 4.45 -2.98 -6.77
CA ALA A 63 4.24 -2.58 -8.17
C ALA A 63 4.03 -1.05 -8.27
N THR A 64 3.27 -0.48 -7.33
CA THR A 64 3.08 0.97 -7.25
C THR A 64 4.40 1.71 -7.06
N ALA A 65 5.25 1.27 -6.14
CA ALA A 65 6.55 1.90 -5.92
C ALA A 65 7.47 1.74 -7.14
N MET A 66 7.54 0.55 -7.74
CA MET A 66 8.33 0.31 -8.96
C MET A 66 7.90 1.17 -10.14
N LEU A 67 6.62 1.52 -10.25
CA LEU A 67 6.14 2.48 -11.25
C LEU A 67 6.52 3.91 -10.91
N MET A 68 6.30 4.34 -9.66
CA MET A 68 6.41 5.75 -9.29
C MET A 68 7.85 6.22 -9.13
N VAL A 69 8.77 5.32 -8.74
CA VAL A 69 10.20 5.66 -8.55
C VAL A 69 10.87 6.13 -9.84
N PRO A 70 10.77 5.45 -10.99
CA PRO A 70 11.34 5.96 -12.25
C PRO A 70 10.79 7.34 -12.66
N ILE A 71 9.50 7.57 -12.47
CA ILE A 71 8.87 8.87 -12.75
C ILE A 71 9.45 9.94 -11.81
N GLY A 72 9.56 9.62 -10.52
CA GLY A 72 10.15 10.50 -9.52
C GLY A 72 11.62 10.81 -9.81
N ILE A 73 12.42 9.81 -10.21
CA ILE A 73 13.83 10.01 -10.60
C ILE A 73 13.92 10.93 -11.83
N ALA A 74 13.09 10.75 -12.84
CA ALA A 74 13.08 11.61 -14.02
C ALA A 74 12.81 13.08 -13.64
N VAL A 75 11.90 13.32 -12.72
CA VAL A 75 11.61 14.67 -12.17
C VAL A 75 12.82 15.21 -11.39
N ILE A 76 13.44 14.43 -10.50
CA ILE A 76 14.61 14.86 -9.72
C ILE A 76 15.77 15.23 -10.65
N VAL A 77 16.04 14.41 -11.66
CA VAL A 77 17.14 14.64 -12.62
C VAL A 77 16.89 15.90 -13.44
N SER A 78 15.66 16.13 -13.92
CA SER A 78 15.35 17.32 -14.72
C SER A 78 15.50 18.62 -13.92
N VAL A 79 15.09 18.61 -12.66
CA VAL A 79 15.26 19.75 -11.76
C VAL A 79 16.74 20.01 -11.45
N GLY A 80 17.53 18.95 -11.22
CA GLY A 80 18.97 19.05 -10.97
C GLY A 80 19.78 19.48 -12.19
N ALA A 81 19.42 19.05 -13.40
CA ALA A 81 20.09 19.43 -14.64
C ALA A 81 19.93 20.92 -14.98
N VAL A 82 18.80 21.50 -14.62
CA VAL A 82 18.53 22.96 -14.83
C VAL A 82 19.37 23.78 -13.86
N ASP A 83 19.54 23.34 -12.60
CA ASP A 83 20.38 24.01 -11.60
C ASP A 83 21.88 24.04 -12.04
N GLU A 84 22.34 22.95 -12.68
CA GLU A 84 23.72 22.86 -13.18
C GLU A 84 23.96 23.72 -14.43
N HIS A 85 22.92 23.92 -15.27
CA HIS A 85 23.00 24.80 -16.44
C HIS A 85 23.00 26.29 -16.04
N ASP A 86 22.20 26.67 -15.07
CA ASP A 86 22.15 28.04 -14.51
C ASP A 86 23.45 28.39 -13.76
N ARG A 87 24.03 27.44 -13.01
CA ARG A 87 25.36 27.61 -12.39
C ARG A 87 26.47 27.80 -13.42
N LYS A 88 26.50 27.00 -14.49
CA LYS A 88 27.49 27.11 -15.56
C LYS A 88 27.31 28.39 -16.41
N SER A 89 26.13 28.99 -16.43
CA SER A 89 25.91 30.28 -17.07
C SER A 89 26.41 31.46 -16.24
N THR A 90 26.53 31.29 -14.92
CA THR A 90 26.99 32.30 -13.96
C THR A 90 28.51 32.18 -13.67
N GLU A 91 29.09 30.97 -13.85
CA GLU A 91 30.52 30.68 -13.62
C GLU A 91 31.27 30.48 -14.97
N ARG A 92 31.07 31.36 -15.95
CA ARG A 92 31.94 31.41 -17.13
C ARG A 92 33.18 32.25 -16.83
N ASP A 93 33.93 31.82 -15.86
CA ASP A 93 35.36 32.13 -15.71
C ASP A 93 35.93 31.17 -14.65
N GLU A 94 36.64 30.17 -15.15
CA GLU A 94 37.71 29.39 -14.59
C GLU A 94 37.60 27.90 -14.97
N GLU A 95 38.63 27.52 -15.74
CA GLU A 95 38.93 26.14 -16.11
C GLU A 95 39.01 25.23 -14.88
N ASP A 96 38.32 24.10 -14.90
CA ASP A 96 39.00 22.85 -14.56
C ASP A 96 38.29 21.65 -15.19
N ASP A 97 38.98 21.08 -16.14
CA ASP A 97 38.71 19.82 -16.80
C ASP A 97 39.18 18.70 -15.88
N LEU A 98 38.59 17.52 -16.01
CA LEU A 98 38.91 16.28 -15.34
C LEU A 98 38.04 15.92 -14.14
N LEU A 99 37.03 15.05 -14.42
CA LEU A 99 36.88 13.79 -13.70
C LEU A 99 35.91 12.85 -14.43
N VAL A 100 36.51 12.15 -15.42
CA VAL A 100 35.93 10.86 -15.86
C VAL A 100 36.31 9.82 -14.80
N GLY A 101 35.40 9.50 -13.92
CA GLY A 101 35.58 8.45 -12.92
C GLY A 101 35.31 7.07 -13.54
N VAL A 102 36.35 6.39 -13.99
CA VAL A 102 36.37 4.95 -14.24
C VAL A 102 36.55 4.27 -12.88
N ARG A 103 35.43 3.76 -12.29
CA ARG A 103 35.36 2.58 -11.39
C ARG A 103 33.95 2.49 -10.83
N GLY A 104 33.34 1.29 -10.89
CA GLY A 104 32.00 0.98 -10.48
C GLY A 104 31.76 1.07 -8.96
N GLU A 105 31.88 2.24 -8.38
CA GLU A 105 31.39 2.57 -7.05
C GLU A 105 30.04 3.23 -7.18
N PRO A 106 29.10 3.01 -6.22
CA PRO A 106 27.82 3.69 -6.21
C PRO A 106 28.09 5.19 -6.19
N VAL A 107 27.70 5.92 -7.24
CA VAL A 107 27.72 7.37 -7.23
C VAL A 107 26.76 7.81 -6.12
N GLU A 108 27.29 8.26 -4.98
CA GLU A 108 26.51 9.00 -3.99
C GLU A 108 26.04 10.28 -4.67
N ARG A 109 24.83 10.23 -5.23
CA ARG A 109 24.20 11.42 -5.77
C ARG A 109 23.89 12.32 -4.57
N PRO A 110 24.29 13.60 -4.57
CA PRO A 110 23.93 14.50 -3.49
C PRO A 110 22.40 14.52 -3.40
N ALA A 111 21.85 13.92 -2.33
CA ALA A 111 20.41 13.88 -2.10
C ALA A 111 19.98 15.31 -1.78
N THR A 112 19.44 16.03 -2.77
CA THR A 112 18.71 17.26 -2.51
C THR A 112 17.58 16.95 -1.54
N GLY A 113 17.23 17.86 -0.64
CA GLY A 113 16.13 17.64 0.30
C GLY A 113 14.84 17.21 -0.40
N PHE A 114 14.62 17.67 -1.64
CA PHE A 114 13.49 17.26 -2.49
C PHE A 114 13.60 15.81 -2.97
N GLY A 115 14.75 15.35 -3.46
CA GLY A 115 14.92 13.98 -3.94
C GLY A 115 14.68 12.96 -2.83
N LEU A 116 15.22 13.21 -1.63
CA LEU A 116 14.98 12.40 -0.45
C LEU A 116 13.49 12.40 -0.06
N ALA A 117 12.85 13.59 -0.02
CA ALA A 117 11.43 13.72 0.33
C ALA A 117 10.53 12.97 -0.67
N LEU A 118 10.82 13.07 -1.98
CA LEU A 118 10.04 12.45 -3.03
C LEU A 118 10.14 10.92 -2.96
N MET A 119 11.35 10.38 -2.81
CA MET A 119 11.55 8.93 -2.70
C MET A 119 10.87 8.37 -1.44
N LEU A 120 11.08 8.97 -0.28
CA LEU A 120 10.39 8.56 0.95
C LEU A 120 8.88 8.73 0.85
N GLY A 121 8.42 9.83 0.23
CA GLY A 121 7.00 10.08 -0.03
C GLY A 121 6.35 8.96 -0.86
N ILE A 122 7.01 8.47 -1.90
CA ILE A 122 6.55 7.34 -2.71
C ILE A 122 6.48 6.06 -1.85
N ALA A 123 7.54 5.71 -1.12
CA ALA A 123 7.55 4.48 -0.33
C ALA A 123 6.46 4.48 0.75
N TYR A 124 6.37 5.57 1.50
CA TYR A 124 5.43 5.68 2.61
C TYR A 124 3.98 5.72 2.13
N SER A 125 3.71 6.48 1.07
CA SER A 125 2.35 6.56 0.53
C SER A 125 1.89 5.25 -0.13
N ALA A 126 2.80 4.43 -0.68
CA ALA A 126 2.45 3.09 -1.14
C ALA A 126 1.96 2.20 0.02
N SER A 127 2.67 2.19 1.15
CA SER A 127 2.25 1.43 2.34
C SER A 127 0.97 2.00 2.95
N ILE A 128 0.85 3.32 3.09
CA ILE A 128 -0.32 4.00 3.65
C ILE A 128 -1.57 3.77 2.79
N GLY A 129 -1.45 3.90 1.46
CA GLY A 129 -2.55 3.66 0.53
C GLY A 129 -3.05 2.23 0.55
N GLY A 130 -2.13 1.25 0.62
CA GLY A 130 -2.47 -0.16 0.71
C GLY A 130 -3.32 -0.54 1.93
N VAL A 131 -3.23 0.22 3.02
CA VAL A 131 -4.08 -0.01 4.22
C VAL A 131 -5.56 0.25 3.94
N ALA A 132 -5.89 1.13 3.00
CA ALA A 132 -7.26 1.61 2.81
C ALA A 132 -8.25 0.54 2.33
N THR A 133 -7.82 -0.48 1.60
CA THR A 133 -8.70 -1.52 1.04
C THR A 133 -8.28 -2.93 1.44
N LEU A 134 -9.21 -3.89 1.37
CA LEU A 134 -8.92 -5.30 1.67
C LEU A 134 -7.85 -5.90 0.75
N ILE A 135 -7.81 -5.48 -0.50
CA ILE A 135 -6.89 -6.02 -1.51
C ILE A 135 -5.57 -5.25 -1.60
N GLY A 136 -5.50 -4.04 -1.04
CA GLY A 136 -4.32 -3.18 -1.13
C GLY A 136 -3.14 -3.68 -0.30
N SER A 137 -3.39 -4.36 0.83
CA SER A 137 -2.32 -4.91 1.67
C SER A 137 -2.70 -6.29 2.21
N PRO A 138 -1.80 -7.31 2.14
CA PRO A 138 -2.09 -8.66 2.61
C PRO A 138 -2.52 -8.76 4.09
N PRO A 139 -1.97 -7.99 5.06
CA PRO A 139 -2.47 -7.99 6.44
C PRO A 139 -3.97 -7.73 6.56
N ASN A 140 -4.55 -6.88 5.71
CA ASN A 140 -5.98 -6.58 5.70
C ASN A 140 -6.81 -7.82 5.36
N ALA A 141 -6.38 -8.55 4.34
CA ALA A 141 -7.01 -9.79 3.92
C ALA A 141 -6.83 -10.93 4.95
N VAL A 142 -5.65 -11.00 5.60
CA VAL A 142 -5.43 -11.93 6.72
C VAL A 142 -6.44 -11.66 7.83
N PHE A 143 -6.60 -10.40 8.22
CA PHE A 143 -7.58 -10.00 9.23
C PHE A 143 -9.02 -10.45 8.84
N ALA A 144 -9.48 -10.08 7.63
CA ALA A 144 -10.82 -10.43 7.19
C ALA A 144 -11.07 -11.94 7.12
N GLY A 145 -10.11 -12.69 6.57
CA GLY A 145 -10.23 -14.14 6.44
C GLY A 145 -10.19 -14.88 7.79
N VAL A 146 -9.40 -14.40 8.75
CA VAL A 146 -9.37 -14.98 10.10
C VAL A 146 -10.64 -14.58 10.88
N ALA A 147 -11.14 -13.35 10.74
CA ALA A 147 -12.40 -12.91 11.33
C ALA A 147 -13.57 -13.78 10.83
N GLU A 148 -13.66 -14.02 9.52
CA GLU A 148 -14.69 -14.88 8.93
C GLU A 148 -14.56 -16.33 9.42
N SER A 149 -13.36 -16.91 9.34
CA SER A 149 -13.17 -18.34 9.65
C SER A 149 -13.21 -18.70 11.14
N ARG A 150 -12.93 -17.75 12.04
CA ARG A 150 -12.75 -18.00 13.48
C ARG A 150 -13.82 -17.34 14.36
N LEU A 151 -14.36 -16.22 13.93
CA LEU A 151 -15.36 -15.44 14.68
C LEU A 151 -16.71 -15.42 14.00
N ASP A 152 -16.84 -15.99 12.78
CA ASP A 152 -18.04 -15.93 11.94
C ASP A 152 -18.46 -14.48 11.61
N VAL A 153 -17.47 -13.57 11.56
CA VAL A 153 -17.68 -12.15 11.25
C VAL A 153 -17.19 -11.87 9.83
N GLN A 154 -18.12 -11.57 8.95
CA GLN A 154 -17.80 -11.21 7.56
C GLN A 154 -17.47 -9.72 7.47
N ILE A 155 -16.26 -9.42 7.03
CA ILE A 155 -15.81 -8.05 6.76
C ILE A 155 -15.86 -7.81 5.26
N SER A 156 -16.80 -6.97 4.82
CA SER A 156 -16.92 -6.61 3.40
C SER A 156 -15.83 -5.63 2.98
N PHE A 157 -15.67 -5.50 1.65
CA PHE A 157 -14.76 -4.49 1.07
C PHE A 157 -15.13 -3.07 1.54
N LEU A 158 -16.42 -2.76 1.58
CA LEU A 158 -16.90 -1.44 2.02
C LEU A 158 -16.70 -1.23 3.52
N ASP A 159 -16.95 -2.23 4.36
CA ASP A 159 -16.75 -2.13 5.82
C ASP A 159 -15.30 -1.80 6.13
N TRP A 160 -14.36 -2.51 5.47
CA TRP A 160 -12.94 -2.23 5.63
C TRP A 160 -12.56 -0.84 5.09
N LEU A 161 -13.07 -0.43 3.93
CA LEU A 161 -12.81 0.89 3.36
C LEU A 161 -13.33 2.01 4.26
N VAL A 162 -14.51 1.87 4.84
CA VAL A 162 -15.08 2.83 5.79
C VAL A 162 -14.28 2.86 7.09
N PHE A 163 -13.75 1.71 7.53
CA PHE A 163 -12.90 1.62 8.70
C PHE A 163 -11.51 2.22 8.45
N ALA A 164 -10.76 1.72 7.47
CA ALA A 164 -9.34 2.03 7.28
C ALA A 164 -9.08 3.19 6.30
N GLY A 165 -10.03 3.50 5.41
CA GLY A 165 -9.90 4.59 4.42
C GLY A 165 -9.67 5.96 5.04
N PRO A 166 -10.44 6.40 6.04
CA PRO A 166 -10.22 7.67 6.73
C PRO A 166 -8.82 7.76 7.36
N LEU A 167 -8.33 6.65 7.97
CA LEU A 167 -6.98 6.58 8.48
C LEU A 167 -5.95 6.84 7.40
N SER A 168 -6.06 6.12 6.27
CA SER A 168 -5.13 6.23 5.15
C SER A 168 -5.07 7.68 4.65
N ILE A 169 -6.21 8.34 4.48
CA ILE A 169 -6.26 9.74 4.04
C ILE A 169 -5.58 10.66 5.05
N VAL A 170 -6.00 10.60 6.31
CA VAL A 170 -5.44 11.48 7.36
C VAL A 170 -3.95 11.22 7.54
N PHE A 171 -3.54 9.95 7.58
CA PHE A 171 -2.15 9.58 7.80
C PHE A 171 -1.25 9.95 6.61
N LEU A 172 -1.79 9.92 5.37
CA LEU A 172 -1.09 10.41 4.19
C LEU A 172 -0.75 11.91 4.32
N PHE A 173 -1.72 12.73 4.75
CA PHE A 173 -1.47 14.16 4.99
C PHE A 173 -0.50 14.40 6.14
N VAL A 174 -0.56 13.60 7.21
CA VAL A 174 0.39 13.68 8.32
C VAL A 174 1.81 13.32 7.84
N ALA A 175 1.96 12.26 7.04
CA ALA A 175 3.23 11.88 6.45
C ALA A 175 3.79 12.96 5.51
N TRP A 176 2.94 13.55 4.66
CA TRP A 176 3.32 14.67 3.81
C TRP A 176 3.79 15.88 4.63
N LEU A 177 3.03 16.30 5.64
CA LEU A 177 3.41 17.42 6.52
C LEU A 177 4.73 17.15 7.25
N LEU A 178 4.95 15.91 7.69
CA LEU A 178 6.19 15.50 8.33
C LEU A 178 7.38 15.65 7.38
N LEU A 179 7.27 15.10 6.15
CA LEU A 179 8.31 15.20 5.14
C LEU A 179 8.62 16.67 4.78
N VAL A 180 7.59 17.48 4.54
CA VAL A 180 7.76 18.90 4.22
C VAL A 180 8.43 19.65 5.37
N LYS A 181 8.05 19.40 6.62
CA LYS A 181 8.64 20.11 7.78
C LYS A 181 10.06 19.67 8.10
N LEU A 182 10.36 18.35 7.98
CA LEU A 182 11.69 17.83 8.32
C LEU A 182 12.71 18.07 7.23
N LEU A 183 12.32 17.92 5.96
CA LEU A 183 13.23 17.94 4.84
C LEU A 183 13.24 19.27 4.08
N ARG A 184 12.20 20.11 4.27
CA ARG A 184 12.06 21.43 3.61
C ARG A 184 12.39 21.33 2.13
N PRO A 185 11.63 20.53 1.35
CA PRO A 185 11.94 20.29 -0.04
C PRO A 185 11.85 21.60 -0.83
N GLU A 186 12.94 21.98 -1.48
CA GLU A 186 13.02 23.14 -2.37
C GLU A 186 13.28 22.64 -3.78
N ILE A 187 12.59 23.22 -4.76
CA ILE A 187 12.85 23.02 -6.18
C ILE A 187 13.36 24.35 -6.71
N PRO A 188 14.60 24.43 -7.18
CA PRO A 188 15.16 25.67 -7.72
C PRO A 188 14.39 26.18 -8.94
N ILE A 189 13.86 25.28 -9.79
CA ILE A 189 13.16 25.64 -11.03
C ILE A 189 11.96 24.72 -11.24
N GLU A 190 10.76 25.30 -11.14
CA GLU A 190 9.48 24.60 -11.30
C GLU A 190 9.25 24.09 -12.77
N GLN A 191 9.85 24.75 -13.76
CA GLN A 191 9.63 24.47 -15.19
C GLN A 191 10.14 23.08 -15.63
N GLY A 192 11.28 22.63 -15.12
CA GLY A 192 11.84 21.32 -15.48
C GLY A 192 10.95 20.14 -15.06
N ALA A 193 10.32 20.23 -13.90
CA ALA A 193 9.39 19.20 -13.42
C ALA A 193 8.10 19.15 -14.28
N GLU A 194 7.59 20.31 -14.68
CA GLU A 194 6.40 20.40 -15.54
C GLU A 194 6.65 19.79 -16.92
N ASP A 195 7.79 20.10 -17.53
CA ASP A 195 8.17 19.58 -18.85
C ASP A 195 8.29 18.05 -18.86
N VAL A 196 8.88 17.45 -17.82
CA VAL A 196 8.96 15.98 -17.73
C VAL A 196 7.58 15.35 -17.61
N ILE A 197 6.73 15.87 -16.72
CA ILE A 197 5.37 15.34 -16.54
C ILE A 197 4.57 15.49 -17.83
N ARG A 198 4.68 16.62 -18.50
CA ARG A 198 4.04 16.88 -19.79
C ARG A 198 4.53 15.90 -20.85
N THR A 199 5.84 15.76 -21.03
CA THR A 199 6.45 14.85 -22.00
C THR A 199 6.02 13.41 -21.77
N GLN A 200 6.08 12.93 -20.53
CA GLN A 200 5.63 11.58 -20.22
C GLN A 200 4.14 11.36 -20.45
N ARG A 201 3.33 12.41 -20.27
CA ARG A 201 1.89 12.35 -20.58
C ARG A 201 1.63 12.38 -22.10
N GLU A 202 2.42 13.13 -22.85
CA GLU A 202 2.36 13.17 -24.33
C GLU A 202 2.78 11.83 -24.94
N GLU A 203 3.82 11.17 -24.37
CA GLU A 203 4.25 9.82 -24.77
C GLU A 203 3.15 8.77 -24.62
N LEU A 204 2.28 8.90 -23.63
CA LEU A 204 1.12 8.01 -23.48
C LEU A 204 0.08 8.18 -24.57
N GLY A 205 0.08 9.33 -25.25
CA GLY A 205 -0.91 9.64 -26.31
C GLY A 205 -2.36 9.60 -25.83
N GLY A 206 -3.28 9.39 -26.77
CA GLY A 206 -4.71 9.22 -26.46
C GLY A 206 -5.00 7.91 -25.73
N ILE A 207 -6.13 7.86 -25.00
CA ILE A 207 -6.56 6.64 -24.32
C ILE A 207 -6.76 5.49 -25.32
N SER A 208 -6.05 4.39 -25.15
CA SER A 208 -6.12 3.22 -26.02
C SER A 208 -7.43 2.45 -25.84
N ARG A 209 -7.73 1.53 -26.77
CA ARG A 209 -8.89 0.64 -26.64
C ARG A 209 -8.75 -0.28 -25.41
N GLY A 210 -7.55 -0.77 -25.14
CA GLY A 210 -7.24 -1.61 -23.97
C GLY A 210 -7.43 -0.85 -22.66
N GLU A 211 -6.84 0.34 -22.53
CA GLU A 211 -7.03 1.21 -21.35
C GLU A 211 -8.50 1.50 -21.07
N ARG A 212 -9.28 1.86 -22.10
CA ARG A 212 -10.71 2.19 -21.94
C ARG A 212 -11.52 0.98 -21.48
N ARG A 213 -11.27 -0.21 -22.06
CA ARG A 213 -11.96 -1.44 -21.65
C ARG A 213 -11.52 -1.88 -20.25
N MET A 214 -10.24 -1.78 -19.95
CA MET A 214 -9.73 -2.06 -18.60
C MET A 214 -10.34 -1.10 -17.57
N LEU A 215 -10.41 0.19 -17.85
CA LEU A 215 -11.07 1.17 -17.00
C LEU A 215 -12.55 0.83 -16.79
N ALA A 216 -13.25 0.38 -17.82
CA ALA A 216 -14.66 -0.02 -17.71
C ALA A 216 -14.83 -1.24 -16.80
N VAL A 217 -14.00 -2.30 -16.96
CA VAL A 217 -14.05 -3.49 -16.09
C VAL A 217 -13.68 -3.10 -14.66
N PHE A 218 -12.61 -2.33 -14.47
CA PHE A 218 -12.20 -1.85 -13.15
C PHE A 218 -13.31 -1.05 -12.46
N THR A 219 -13.91 -0.11 -13.16
CA THR A 219 -15.03 0.71 -12.62
C THR A 219 -16.24 -0.16 -12.26
N LEU A 220 -16.55 -1.16 -13.08
CA LEU A 220 -17.65 -2.10 -12.81
C LEU A 220 -17.39 -2.89 -11.53
N VAL A 221 -16.18 -3.42 -11.35
CA VAL A 221 -15.82 -4.20 -10.15
C VAL A 221 -15.76 -3.32 -8.92
N ALA A 222 -15.14 -2.15 -8.99
CA ALA A 222 -15.08 -1.19 -7.88
C ALA A 222 -16.49 -0.73 -7.47
N ALA A 223 -17.35 -0.41 -8.45
CA ALA A 223 -18.76 -0.10 -8.19
C ALA A 223 -19.50 -1.31 -7.60
N GLY A 224 -19.20 -2.52 -8.09
CA GLY A 224 -19.73 -3.76 -7.55
C GLY A 224 -19.43 -3.91 -6.05
N TRP A 225 -18.19 -3.71 -5.63
CA TRP A 225 -17.80 -3.76 -4.22
C TRP A 225 -18.45 -2.66 -3.37
N LEU A 226 -18.46 -1.42 -3.87
CA LEU A 226 -19.00 -0.28 -3.13
C LEU A 226 -20.54 -0.32 -3.01
N LEU A 227 -21.23 -0.75 -4.08
CA LEU A 227 -22.68 -0.77 -4.14
C LEU A 227 -23.28 -2.10 -3.68
N ARG A 228 -22.45 -3.14 -3.45
CA ARG A 228 -22.92 -4.47 -3.06
C ARG A 228 -23.93 -4.43 -1.90
N PRO A 229 -23.62 -3.82 -0.75
CA PRO A 229 -24.54 -3.84 0.40
C PRO A 229 -25.89 -3.17 0.10
N PHE A 230 -25.91 -2.19 -0.78
CA PHE A 230 -27.08 -1.37 -1.05
C PHE A 230 -27.92 -1.87 -2.23
N VAL A 231 -27.29 -2.50 -3.23
CA VAL A 231 -27.95 -2.85 -4.49
C VAL A 231 -27.88 -4.35 -4.78
N LEU A 232 -26.67 -4.94 -4.76
CA LEU A 232 -26.49 -6.32 -5.21
C LEU A 232 -26.96 -7.33 -4.17
N GLN A 233 -26.63 -7.15 -2.90
CA GLN A 233 -26.99 -8.08 -1.83
C GLN A 233 -28.50 -8.16 -1.57
N PRO A 234 -29.26 -7.05 -1.57
CA PRO A 234 -30.72 -7.12 -1.44
C PRO A 234 -31.42 -7.83 -2.59
N LEU A 235 -30.89 -7.72 -3.82
CA LEU A 235 -31.45 -8.36 -5.01
C LEU A 235 -30.98 -9.81 -5.16
N PHE A 236 -29.71 -10.07 -4.83
CA PHE A 236 -29.03 -11.35 -5.01
C PHE A 236 -28.15 -11.64 -3.79
N PRO A 237 -28.69 -12.23 -2.71
CA PRO A 237 -27.94 -12.46 -1.45
C PRO A 237 -26.67 -13.31 -1.61
N ALA A 238 -26.60 -14.13 -2.67
CA ALA A 238 -25.42 -14.97 -2.96
C ALA A 238 -24.23 -14.19 -3.53
N ILE A 239 -24.41 -12.92 -3.92
CA ILE A 239 -23.31 -12.12 -4.47
C ILE A 239 -22.47 -11.55 -3.31
N THR A 240 -21.30 -12.14 -3.11
CA THR A 240 -20.29 -11.70 -2.16
C THR A 240 -19.22 -10.85 -2.86
N ASP A 241 -18.36 -10.18 -2.09
CA ASP A 241 -17.20 -9.44 -2.66
C ASP A 241 -16.26 -10.36 -3.43
N THR A 242 -16.13 -11.60 -3.00
CA THR A 242 -15.37 -12.65 -3.69
C THR A 242 -15.95 -12.96 -5.06
N VAL A 243 -17.28 -13.07 -5.17
CA VAL A 243 -17.96 -13.30 -6.45
C VAL A 243 -17.70 -12.14 -7.41
N VAL A 244 -17.82 -10.89 -6.92
CA VAL A 244 -17.53 -9.68 -7.70
C VAL A 244 -16.07 -9.70 -8.20
N ALA A 245 -15.11 -10.03 -7.32
CA ALA A 245 -13.70 -10.12 -7.67
C ALA A 245 -13.42 -11.16 -8.77
N ILE A 246 -13.97 -12.37 -8.61
CA ILE A 246 -13.74 -13.47 -9.57
C ILE A 246 -14.43 -13.19 -10.89
N VAL A 247 -15.66 -12.67 -10.88
CA VAL A 247 -16.35 -12.27 -12.13
C VAL A 247 -15.53 -11.20 -12.85
N GLY A 248 -15.03 -10.19 -12.13
CA GLY A 248 -14.12 -9.18 -12.68
C GLY A 248 -12.85 -9.79 -13.27
N GLY A 249 -12.21 -10.69 -12.53
CA GLY A 249 -11.01 -11.41 -12.99
C GLY A 249 -11.27 -12.24 -14.27
N VAL A 250 -12.38 -12.97 -14.34
CA VAL A 250 -12.78 -13.73 -15.52
C VAL A 250 -13.08 -12.83 -16.72
N LEU A 251 -13.74 -11.69 -16.48
CA LEU A 251 -14.01 -10.72 -17.57
C LEU A 251 -12.73 -10.27 -18.26
N LEU A 252 -11.59 -10.18 -17.58
CA LEU A 252 -10.33 -9.80 -18.19
C LEU A 252 -9.84 -10.77 -19.26
N PHE A 253 -10.16 -12.07 -19.14
CA PHE A 253 -9.82 -13.09 -20.14
C PHE A 253 -10.86 -13.21 -21.26
N VAL A 254 -12.05 -12.63 -21.10
CA VAL A 254 -13.16 -12.77 -22.04
C VAL A 254 -13.39 -11.48 -22.83
N VAL A 255 -13.09 -10.31 -22.25
CA VAL A 255 -13.27 -9.03 -22.93
C VAL A 255 -12.16 -8.83 -23.97
N PRO A 256 -12.49 -8.87 -25.29
CA PRO A 256 -11.50 -8.73 -26.33
C PRO A 256 -11.07 -7.25 -26.43
N VAL A 257 -9.83 -7.01 -26.78
CA VAL A 257 -9.30 -5.69 -27.17
C VAL A 257 -9.25 -5.56 -28.69
N ASP A 258 -8.84 -6.66 -29.36
CA ASP A 258 -8.86 -6.80 -30.79
C ASP A 258 -9.35 -8.20 -31.15
N TYR A 259 -10.45 -8.28 -31.90
CA TYR A 259 -11.03 -9.57 -32.31
C TYR A 259 -10.21 -10.25 -33.41
N GLU A 260 -9.61 -9.48 -34.31
CA GLU A 260 -8.84 -10.02 -35.43
C GLU A 260 -7.51 -10.57 -34.93
N ALA A 261 -6.85 -9.86 -34.02
CA ALA A 261 -5.63 -10.29 -33.37
C ALA A 261 -5.85 -11.32 -32.23
N ARG A 262 -7.10 -11.59 -31.85
CA ARG A 262 -7.48 -12.43 -30.67
C ARG A 262 -6.82 -11.92 -29.39
N GLU A 263 -6.70 -10.60 -29.26
CA GLU A 263 -6.13 -9.97 -28.08
C GLU A 263 -7.23 -9.67 -27.05
N PHE A 264 -7.00 -10.10 -25.80
CA PHE A 264 -7.89 -9.89 -24.65
C PHE A 264 -7.22 -8.99 -23.63
N LEU A 265 -7.99 -8.52 -22.62
CA LEU A 265 -7.45 -7.66 -21.56
C LEU A 265 -6.33 -8.35 -20.77
N LEU A 266 -6.44 -9.67 -20.53
CA LEU A 266 -5.37 -10.52 -20.00
C LEU A 266 -5.26 -11.83 -20.78
N ASP A 267 -4.05 -12.35 -20.83
CA ASP A 267 -3.76 -13.71 -21.28
C ASP A 267 -3.33 -14.58 -20.10
N TRP A 268 -3.35 -15.91 -20.30
CA TRP A 268 -2.90 -16.83 -19.26
C TRP A 268 -1.43 -16.64 -18.88
N SER A 269 -0.60 -16.22 -19.80
CA SER A 269 0.80 -15.86 -19.54
C SER A 269 0.94 -14.71 -18.55
N ASP A 270 0.02 -13.74 -18.55
CA ASP A 270 0.00 -12.68 -17.53
C ASP A 270 -0.36 -13.22 -16.15
N ALA A 271 -1.33 -14.13 -16.09
CA ALA A 271 -1.75 -14.76 -14.83
C ALA A 271 -0.62 -15.56 -14.15
N THR A 272 0.40 -16.02 -14.90
CA THR A 272 1.59 -16.64 -14.28
C THR A 272 2.41 -15.66 -13.44
N ARG A 273 2.28 -14.34 -13.66
CA ARG A 273 2.95 -13.28 -12.93
C ARG A 273 2.26 -12.90 -11.62
N LEU A 274 1.12 -13.51 -11.31
CA LEU A 274 0.43 -13.32 -10.04
C LEU A 274 1.38 -13.56 -8.86
N PRO A 275 1.25 -12.80 -7.76
CA PRO A 275 2.04 -13.04 -6.55
C PRO A 275 1.53 -14.28 -5.80
N TRP A 276 1.68 -15.47 -6.40
CA TRP A 276 1.24 -16.76 -5.86
C TRP A 276 1.72 -17.01 -4.44
N GLY A 277 2.93 -16.53 -4.12
CA GLY A 277 3.49 -16.62 -2.77
C GLY A 277 2.62 -15.97 -1.70
N VAL A 278 1.95 -14.86 -2.02
CA VAL A 278 1.02 -14.18 -1.08
C VAL A 278 -0.23 -15.04 -0.84
N LEU A 279 -0.80 -15.61 -1.90
CA LEU A 279 -1.98 -16.48 -1.79
C LEU A 279 -1.66 -17.76 -1.00
N LEU A 280 -0.48 -18.35 -1.24
CA LEU A 280 -0.01 -19.51 -0.50
C LEU A 280 0.26 -19.18 0.97
N LEU A 281 0.90 -18.04 1.24
CA LEU A 281 1.17 -17.59 2.61
C LEU A 281 -0.13 -17.33 3.38
N LEU A 282 -1.14 -16.77 2.74
CA LEU A 282 -2.45 -16.56 3.34
C LEU A 282 -3.12 -17.89 3.72
N GLY A 283 -3.14 -18.87 2.80
CA GLY A 283 -3.68 -20.21 3.06
C GLY A 283 -2.89 -20.96 4.16
N ALA A 284 -1.55 -20.81 4.17
CA ALA A 284 -0.71 -21.34 5.23
C ALA A 284 -1.02 -20.68 6.58
N GLY A 285 -1.30 -19.36 6.59
CA GLY A 285 -1.73 -18.64 7.78
C GLY A 285 -3.02 -19.17 8.40
N PHE A 286 -4.02 -19.44 7.56
CA PHE A 286 -5.26 -20.08 8.03
C PHE A 286 -5.02 -21.49 8.56
N SER A 287 -4.13 -22.25 7.94
CA SER A 287 -3.73 -23.59 8.43
C SER A 287 -3.04 -23.48 9.79
N LEU A 288 -2.13 -22.53 9.96
CA LEU A 288 -1.42 -22.27 11.21
C LEU A 288 -2.40 -21.83 12.32
N ALA A 289 -3.34 -20.94 12.02
CA ALA A 289 -4.37 -20.52 12.96
C ALA A 289 -5.24 -21.70 13.44
N ASN A 290 -5.57 -22.64 12.55
CA ASN A 290 -6.26 -23.86 12.94
C ASN A 290 -5.40 -24.79 13.80
N ALA A 291 -4.12 -24.96 13.44
CA ALA A 291 -3.18 -25.77 14.22
C ALA A 291 -2.97 -25.23 15.65
N PHE A 292 -2.90 -23.90 15.81
CA PHE A 292 -2.81 -23.28 17.14
C PHE A 292 -4.00 -23.65 18.03
N ARG A 293 -5.22 -23.60 17.47
CA ARG A 293 -6.42 -23.98 18.19
C ARG A 293 -6.46 -25.47 18.52
N GLU A 294 -6.17 -26.33 17.54
CA GLU A 294 -6.22 -27.79 17.73
C GLU A 294 -5.17 -28.28 18.73
N SER A 295 -4.02 -27.62 18.79
CA SER A 295 -2.95 -27.94 19.76
C SER A 295 -3.15 -27.29 21.13
N GLY A 296 -4.08 -26.32 21.28
CA GLY A 296 -4.23 -25.51 22.47
C GLY A 296 -3.10 -24.49 22.72
N LEU A 297 -2.19 -24.31 21.75
CA LEU A 297 -1.07 -23.39 21.87
C LEU A 297 -1.53 -21.94 22.02
N ASP A 298 -2.60 -21.57 21.34
CA ASP A 298 -3.23 -20.25 21.46
C ASP A 298 -3.70 -19.98 22.90
N THR A 299 -4.26 -20.96 23.59
CA THR A 299 -4.67 -20.87 24.99
C THR A 299 -3.45 -20.72 25.92
N VAL A 300 -2.41 -21.50 25.72
CA VAL A 300 -1.17 -21.42 26.55
C VAL A 300 -0.52 -20.02 26.39
N ILE A 301 -0.48 -19.50 25.17
CA ILE A 301 0.02 -18.14 24.94
C ILE A 301 -0.86 -17.11 25.64
N ALA A 302 -2.19 -17.20 25.49
CA ALA A 302 -3.12 -16.26 26.12
C ALA A 302 -3.04 -16.31 27.66
N GLU A 303 -2.92 -17.49 28.28
CA GLU A 303 -2.74 -17.66 29.72
C GLU A 303 -1.43 -17.02 30.23
N SER A 304 -0.38 -16.99 29.40
CA SER A 304 0.87 -16.30 29.71
C SER A 304 0.68 -14.79 29.91
N PHE A 305 -0.38 -14.23 29.35
CA PHE A 305 -0.78 -12.85 29.55
C PHE A 305 -1.80 -12.63 30.67
N ALA A 306 -2.17 -13.67 31.40
CA ALA A 306 -3.13 -13.56 32.52
C ALA A 306 -2.68 -12.55 33.59
N GLY A 307 -1.35 -12.34 33.76
CA GLY A 307 -0.79 -11.30 34.64
C GLY A 307 -1.13 -9.86 34.23
N VAL A 308 -1.63 -9.64 33.00
CA VAL A 308 -2.07 -8.35 32.50
C VAL A 308 -3.62 -8.21 32.58
N ALA A 309 -4.30 -9.24 33.12
CA ALA A 309 -5.74 -9.21 33.33
C ALA A 309 -6.09 -8.05 34.29
N GLY A 310 -6.97 -7.15 33.81
CA GLY A 310 -7.35 -5.92 34.53
C GLY A 310 -6.60 -4.66 34.06
N ALA A 311 -5.63 -4.76 33.14
CA ALA A 311 -5.08 -3.57 32.48
C ALA A 311 -6.18 -2.89 31.61
N PRO A 312 -6.22 -1.56 31.57
CA PRO A 312 -7.13 -0.86 30.66
C PRO A 312 -6.91 -1.30 29.21
N LEU A 313 -8.00 -1.54 28.47
CA LEU A 313 -7.96 -1.98 27.06
C LEU A 313 -7.03 -1.11 26.18
N VAL A 314 -7.01 0.21 26.42
CA VAL A 314 -6.14 1.13 25.68
C VAL A 314 -4.66 0.81 25.87
N VAL A 315 -4.26 0.32 27.07
CA VAL A 315 -2.87 -0.09 27.35
C VAL A 315 -2.53 -1.36 26.59
N LEU A 316 -3.46 -2.32 26.53
CA LEU A 316 -3.30 -3.54 25.77
C LEU A 316 -3.15 -3.25 24.28
N VAL A 317 -4.02 -2.42 23.70
CA VAL A 317 -3.96 -1.97 22.30
C VAL A 317 -2.63 -1.25 22.03
N LEU A 318 -2.17 -0.39 22.95
CA LEU A 318 -0.89 0.32 22.83
C LEU A 318 0.29 -0.66 22.79
N VAL A 319 0.33 -1.63 23.69
CA VAL A 319 1.42 -2.63 23.75
C VAL A 319 1.45 -3.48 22.49
N ILE A 320 0.27 -3.95 22.02
CA ILE A 320 0.15 -4.70 20.76
C ILE A 320 0.66 -3.84 19.59
N ALA A 321 0.21 -2.61 19.49
CA ALA A 321 0.63 -1.71 18.41
C ALA A 321 2.15 -1.49 18.41
N ILE A 322 2.76 -1.21 19.57
CA ILE A 322 4.21 -1.05 19.69
C ILE A 322 4.95 -2.31 19.27
N VAL A 323 4.59 -3.46 19.83
CA VAL A 323 5.28 -4.73 19.54
C VAL A 323 5.18 -5.07 18.07
N VAL A 324 3.99 -4.97 17.48
CA VAL A 324 3.76 -5.34 16.08
C VAL A 324 4.46 -4.37 15.13
N VAL A 325 4.39 -3.05 15.36
CA VAL A 325 5.07 -2.05 14.50
C VAL A 325 6.57 -2.25 14.48
N PHE A 326 7.23 -2.45 15.63
CA PHE A 326 8.67 -2.65 15.64
C PHE A 326 9.09 -4.04 15.18
N LEU A 327 8.27 -5.07 15.37
CA LEU A 327 8.54 -6.41 14.88
C LEU A 327 8.45 -6.45 13.34
N THR A 328 7.45 -5.79 12.75
CA THR A 328 7.25 -5.79 11.30
C THR A 328 8.36 -5.05 10.53
N GLU A 329 9.16 -4.21 11.20
CA GLU A 329 10.34 -3.58 10.59
C GLU A 329 11.42 -4.59 10.16
N VAL A 330 11.50 -5.73 10.85
CA VAL A 330 12.51 -6.77 10.61
C VAL A 330 11.89 -8.09 10.12
N THR A 331 10.58 -8.11 9.97
CA THR A 331 9.82 -9.29 9.48
C THR A 331 8.84 -8.86 8.38
N SER A 332 8.29 -9.82 7.63
CA SER A 332 7.25 -9.54 6.64
C SER A 332 5.95 -9.11 7.31
N ASN A 333 5.33 -8.02 6.84
CA ASN A 333 4.03 -7.53 7.30
C ASN A 333 2.96 -8.65 7.28
N THR A 334 2.92 -9.42 6.19
CA THR A 334 1.98 -10.53 6.03
C THR A 334 2.24 -11.65 7.03
N ALA A 335 3.51 -12.03 7.22
CA ALA A 335 3.88 -13.07 8.19
C ALA A 335 3.56 -12.62 9.62
N THR A 336 3.87 -11.38 9.98
CA THR A 336 3.54 -10.79 11.27
C THR A 336 2.04 -10.84 11.52
N ALA A 337 1.23 -10.30 10.60
CA ALA A 337 -0.23 -10.34 10.73
C ALA A 337 -0.74 -11.80 10.89
N THR A 338 -0.26 -12.71 10.05
CA THR A 338 -0.66 -14.13 10.06
C THR A 338 -0.44 -14.80 11.42
N VAL A 339 0.72 -14.56 12.04
CA VAL A 339 1.06 -15.15 13.35
C VAL A 339 0.27 -14.50 14.49
N PHE A 340 0.08 -13.18 14.43
CA PHE A 340 -0.60 -12.46 15.50
C PHE A 340 -2.13 -12.67 15.52
N MET A 341 -2.78 -12.92 14.38
CA MET A 341 -4.25 -13.06 14.35
C MET A 341 -4.79 -14.11 15.33
N PRO A 342 -4.34 -15.39 15.35
CA PRO A 342 -4.86 -16.37 16.28
C PRO A 342 -4.53 -16.00 17.75
N ILE A 343 -3.37 -15.39 18.00
CA ILE A 343 -2.97 -14.93 19.33
C ILE A 343 -3.93 -13.83 19.82
N MET A 344 -4.29 -12.89 18.97
CA MET A 344 -5.21 -11.80 19.31
C MET A 344 -6.62 -12.32 19.65
N ILE A 345 -7.07 -13.34 18.95
CA ILE A 345 -8.37 -13.98 19.26
C ILE A 345 -8.35 -14.57 20.67
N SER A 346 -7.37 -15.42 20.95
CA SER A 346 -7.26 -16.10 22.25
C SER A 346 -7.03 -15.10 23.38
N LEU A 347 -6.21 -14.08 23.16
CA LEU A 347 -5.97 -13.01 24.12
C LEU A 347 -7.27 -12.24 24.42
N GLY A 348 -8.04 -11.85 23.39
CA GLY A 348 -9.32 -11.18 23.57
C GLY A 348 -10.31 -12.01 24.38
N ILE A 349 -10.48 -13.28 24.04
CA ILE A 349 -11.35 -14.20 24.77
C ILE A 349 -10.91 -14.37 26.23
N THR A 350 -9.62 -14.56 26.47
CA THR A 350 -9.07 -14.78 27.83
C THR A 350 -9.23 -13.54 28.72
N LEU A 351 -9.06 -12.35 28.16
CA LEU A 351 -9.17 -11.09 28.91
C LEU A 351 -10.60 -10.53 28.94
N GLY A 352 -11.57 -11.15 28.25
CA GLY A 352 -12.94 -10.65 28.13
C GLY A 352 -13.06 -9.40 27.27
N GLU A 353 -12.10 -9.18 26.37
CA GLU A 353 -12.06 -8.02 25.46
C GLU A 353 -12.45 -8.44 24.04
N SER A 354 -12.74 -7.45 23.17
CA SER A 354 -13.10 -7.72 21.78
C SER A 354 -11.93 -8.32 20.96
N PRO A 355 -11.99 -9.61 20.54
CA PRO A 355 -10.97 -10.18 19.68
C PRO A 355 -10.80 -9.39 18.37
N LEU A 356 -11.90 -8.91 17.80
CA LEU A 356 -11.90 -8.15 16.54
C LEU A 356 -11.08 -6.86 16.67
N MET A 357 -11.17 -6.17 17.80
CA MET A 357 -10.40 -4.96 18.07
C MET A 357 -8.89 -5.24 18.14
N LEU A 358 -8.50 -6.30 18.87
CA LEU A 358 -7.09 -6.66 19.00
C LEU A 358 -6.51 -7.12 17.64
N MET A 359 -7.28 -7.90 16.88
CA MET A 359 -6.92 -8.31 15.53
C MET A 359 -6.76 -7.11 14.58
N ALA A 360 -7.71 -6.16 14.60
CA ALA A 360 -7.63 -4.95 13.77
C ALA A 360 -6.41 -4.10 14.13
N THR A 361 -6.10 -3.99 15.43
CA THR A 361 -4.87 -3.33 15.91
C THR A 361 -3.62 -3.98 15.31
N ALA A 362 -3.52 -5.32 15.39
CA ALA A 362 -2.39 -6.05 14.85
C ALA A 362 -2.29 -5.94 13.31
N ALA A 363 -3.43 -5.98 12.58
CA ALA A 363 -3.45 -5.85 11.13
C ALA A 363 -2.95 -4.47 10.65
N LEU A 364 -3.45 -3.40 11.28
CA LEU A 364 -3.03 -2.03 10.96
C LEU A 364 -1.56 -1.80 11.35
N ALA A 365 -1.17 -2.19 12.55
CA ALA A 365 0.19 -2.05 13.06
C ALA A 365 1.20 -2.80 12.18
N ALA A 366 0.86 -3.99 11.67
CA ALA A 366 1.71 -4.77 10.77
C ALA A 366 1.97 -4.07 9.42
N SER A 367 1.15 -3.07 9.05
CA SER A 367 1.34 -2.27 7.83
C SER A 367 2.09 -0.96 8.07
N MET A 368 2.41 -0.61 9.34
CA MET A 368 3.09 0.63 9.73
C MET A 368 4.61 0.42 9.88
N ALA A 369 5.28 0.14 8.76
CA ALA A 369 6.71 -0.15 8.71
C ALA A 369 7.43 0.83 7.77
N PHE A 370 8.08 1.84 8.35
CA PHE A 370 8.64 2.98 7.61
C PHE A 370 10.14 3.20 7.84
N MET A 371 10.80 2.44 8.74
CA MET A 371 12.17 2.73 9.17
C MET A 371 13.25 2.04 8.34
N LEU A 372 13.01 0.79 7.88
CA LEU A 372 14.07 -0.02 7.28
C LEU A 372 13.75 -0.38 5.83
N PRO A 373 14.78 -0.46 4.95
CA PRO A 373 14.59 -0.94 3.58
C PRO A 373 14.03 -2.36 3.50
N VAL A 374 14.40 -3.22 4.43
CA VAL A 374 13.96 -4.62 4.48
C VAL A 374 12.51 -4.77 4.93
N ALA A 375 11.94 -3.75 5.60
CA ALA A 375 10.61 -3.83 6.19
C ALA A 375 9.51 -4.02 5.14
N THR A 376 9.61 -3.28 4.03
CA THR A 376 8.62 -3.35 2.95
C THR A 376 9.29 -3.27 1.58
N PRO A 377 8.70 -3.93 0.54
CA PRO A 377 9.22 -3.79 -0.82
C PRO A 377 9.27 -2.35 -1.34
N PRO A 378 8.30 -1.45 -1.07
CA PRO A 378 8.43 -0.03 -1.41
C PRO A 378 9.66 0.64 -0.82
N ASN A 379 9.98 0.38 0.45
CA ASN A 379 11.18 0.89 1.10
C ASN A 379 12.44 0.39 0.40
N ALA A 380 12.49 -0.89 0.04
CA ALA A 380 13.61 -1.47 -0.69
C ALA A 380 13.80 -0.84 -2.07
N VAL A 381 12.71 -0.60 -2.81
CA VAL A 381 12.75 0.02 -4.15
C VAL A 381 13.30 1.44 -4.08
N VAL A 382 12.83 2.27 -3.14
CA VAL A 382 13.34 3.64 -3.01
C VAL A 382 14.76 3.70 -2.46
N PHE A 383 15.14 2.77 -1.59
CA PHE A 383 16.52 2.63 -1.13
C PHE A 383 17.45 2.26 -2.31
N GLY A 384 17.02 1.35 -3.18
CA GLY A 384 17.74 0.97 -4.40
C GLY A 384 17.94 2.10 -5.40
N SER A 385 17.19 3.21 -5.29
CA SER A 385 17.35 4.39 -6.15
C SER A 385 18.66 5.18 -5.90
N GLY A 386 19.29 4.98 -4.73
CA GLY A 386 20.50 5.70 -4.30
C GLY A 386 20.23 7.10 -3.73
N TYR A 387 18.98 7.56 -3.66
CA TYR A 387 18.63 8.87 -3.07
C TYR A 387 18.34 8.81 -1.57
N VAL A 388 18.26 7.62 -1.00
CA VAL A 388 17.87 7.39 0.39
C VAL A 388 18.90 6.52 1.09
N THR A 389 19.42 6.98 2.23
CA THR A 389 20.29 6.19 3.09
C THR A 389 19.53 5.55 4.25
N ILE A 390 20.04 4.43 4.80
CA ILE A 390 19.43 3.76 5.95
C ILE A 390 19.23 4.71 7.15
N PRO A 391 20.23 5.52 7.57
CA PRO A 391 20.03 6.45 8.67
C PRO A 391 18.94 7.51 8.42
N GLN A 392 18.82 8.02 7.18
CA GLN A 392 17.78 8.96 6.80
C GLN A 392 16.39 8.32 6.87
N MET A 393 16.23 7.14 6.27
CA MET A 393 14.96 6.38 6.30
C MET A 393 14.57 6.04 7.74
N SER A 394 15.50 5.50 8.54
CA SER A 394 15.23 5.12 9.93
C SER A 394 14.81 6.30 10.79
N ARG A 395 15.50 7.45 10.66
CA ARG A 395 15.21 8.63 11.46
C ARG A 395 13.83 9.22 11.15
N ILE A 396 13.48 9.29 9.87
CA ILE A 396 12.19 9.84 9.43
C ILE A 396 11.08 8.82 9.67
N GLY A 397 11.34 7.55 9.34
CA GLY A 397 10.41 6.44 9.54
C GLY A 397 10.04 6.22 10.99
N LEU A 398 10.97 6.44 11.95
CA LEU A 398 10.68 6.36 13.38
C LEU A 398 9.54 7.30 13.79
N TRP A 399 9.54 8.54 13.30
CA TRP A 399 8.44 9.48 13.57
C TRP A 399 7.12 8.97 12.99
N LEU A 400 7.15 8.40 11.78
CA LEU A 400 5.94 7.83 11.18
C LEU A 400 5.47 6.58 11.92
N ASN A 401 6.37 5.72 12.39
CA ASN A 401 6.01 4.56 13.22
C ASN A 401 5.32 5.01 14.51
N LEU A 402 5.87 6.01 15.21
CA LEU A 402 5.26 6.54 16.43
C LEU A 402 3.88 7.16 16.16
N LEU A 403 3.76 7.96 15.09
CA LEU A 403 2.48 8.52 14.68
C LEU A 403 1.50 7.44 14.20
N GLY A 404 2.00 6.40 13.55
CA GLY A 404 1.22 5.22 13.13
C GLY A 404 0.68 4.42 14.31
N ILE A 405 1.46 4.26 15.38
CA ILE A 405 0.98 3.66 16.64
C ILE A 405 -0.19 4.47 17.20
N ILE A 406 -0.04 5.79 17.32
CA ILE A 406 -1.10 6.68 17.81
C ILE A 406 -2.34 6.58 16.92
N ALA A 407 -2.15 6.66 15.60
CA ALA A 407 -3.23 6.59 14.64
C ALA A 407 -3.97 5.25 14.69
N THR A 408 -3.25 4.13 14.83
CA THR A 408 -3.82 2.78 15.01
C THR A 408 -4.68 2.72 16.28
N ILE A 409 -4.18 3.22 17.42
CA ILE A 409 -4.92 3.22 18.69
C ILE A 409 -6.20 4.06 18.56
N VAL A 410 -6.10 5.27 18.04
CA VAL A 410 -7.25 6.16 17.86
C VAL A 410 -8.32 5.49 16.97
N LEU A 411 -7.90 4.90 15.86
CA LEU A 411 -8.81 4.26 14.93
C LEU A 411 -9.47 3.03 15.55
N THR A 412 -8.70 2.13 16.14
CA THR A 412 -9.23 0.86 16.66
C THR A 412 -10.07 1.07 17.92
N TYR A 413 -9.71 2.03 18.76
CA TYR A 413 -10.44 2.27 20.00
C TYR A 413 -11.70 3.13 19.81
N LEU A 414 -11.62 4.18 18.98
CA LEU A 414 -12.74 5.13 18.82
C LEU A 414 -13.61 4.86 17.59
N TRP A 415 -13.01 4.43 16.49
CA TRP A 415 -13.72 4.34 15.22
C TRP A 415 -14.19 2.92 14.87
N LEU A 416 -13.46 1.86 15.25
CA LEU A 416 -13.84 0.49 14.93
C LEU A 416 -15.26 0.13 15.46
N PRO A 417 -15.65 0.48 16.71
CA PRO A 417 -17.00 0.18 17.20
C PRO A 417 -18.10 0.85 16.37
N ILE A 418 -17.81 2.01 15.77
CA ILE A 418 -18.74 2.75 14.93
C ILE A 418 -18.77 2.16 13.51
N ALA A 419 -17.60 1.91 12.93
CA ALA A 419 -17.47 1.42 11.57
C ALA A 419 -18.05 0.00 11.38
N PHE A 420 -17.91 -0.86 12.39
CA PHE A 420 -18.42 -2.23 12.35
C PHE A 420 -19.74 -2.42 13.14
N ALA A 421 -20.38 -1.36 13.63
CA ALA A 421 -21.68 -1.43 14.29
C ALA A 421 -22.81 -1.96 13.36
N THR A 422 -22.60 -1.87 12.05
CA THR A 422 -23.54 -2.34 11.01
C THR A 422 -23.16 -3.70 10.42
N ALA A 423 -22.03 -4.29 10.85
CA ALA A 423 -21.53 -5.56 10.34
C ALA A 423 -21.93 -6.78 11.20
N GLY A 424 -22.79 -6.58 12.24
CA GLY A 424 -23.30 -7.59 13.15
C GLY A 424 -24.79 -7.87 12.97
#